data_5044b1a2a9db9b329cb0e943ca2dc9f7
#
_entry.id   5044b1a2a9db9b329cb0e943ca2dc9f7
#
_cell.length_a   1.000
_cell.length_b   1.000
_cell.length_c   1.000
_cell.angle_alpha   90.00
_cell.angle_beta   90.00
_cell.angle_gamma   90.00
#
_symmetry.space_group_name_H-M   'P 1'
#
loop_
_entity.id
_entity.type
_entity.pdbx_description
1 polymer ?
#
loop_
_entity_poly.entity_id
_entity_poly.type
_entity_poly.pdbx_seq_one_letter_code
_entity_poly.pdbx_strand_id
1 'polypeptide(L)'
;LISKKTAEEIAIRHFLDSLTAARYIRFENARMVDIGTGAGFPGLPLKIALPSIQLCLLETNRKKVSFLKHIQRLLNLDGVFTLQDRTENIVRGEQWREKFDVAVSRASLKLPELMPLGQYFLVPGGLLITLKGPDVSPEVEAAFSGKNSSNIFQLYQEDINLPLLGPPRKIIILEKAK
;
A
#
# COMPACT_ATOMS: atom_id res chain seq x y z
N LEU A 1 1.24 18.64 -0.77
CA LEU A 1 0.98 17.24 -0.46
C LEU A 1 -0.23 16.70 -1.22
N ILE A 2 -1.32 17.44 -1.26
CA ILE A 2 -2.56 17.15 -2.00
C ILE A 2 -2.85 18.36 -2.88
N SER A 3 -3.28 18.16 -4.15
CA SER A 3 -3.70 19.26 -5.01
C SER A 3 -4.87 20.03 -4.39
N LYS A 4 -5.02 21.32 -4.73
CA LYS A 4 -6.14 22.15 -4.26
C LYS A 4 -7.47 21.54 -4.78
N LYS A 5 -8.14 20.81 -3.93
CA LYS A 5 -9.45 20.17 -4.15
C LYS A 5 -10.36 20.49 -2.99
N THR A 6 -11.66 20.30 -3.20
CA THR A 6 -12.65 20.46 -2.13
C THR A 6 -12.42 19.43 -1.01
N ALA A 7 -12.84 19.75 0.22
CA ALA A 7 -12.75 18.82 1.34
C ALA A 7 -13.48 17.49 1.05
N GLU A 8 -14.63 17.55 0.36
CA GLU A 8 -15.40 16.38 -0.06
C GLU A 8 -14.63 15.50 -1.04
N GLU A 9 -13.98 16.08 -2.06
CA GLU A 9 -13.14 15.32 -2.98
C GLU A 9 -11.96 14.66 -2.27
N ILE A 10 -11.38 15.32 -1.26
CA ILE A 10 -10.31 14.74 -0.44
C ILE A 10 -10.83 13.54 0.34
N ALA A 11 -11.99 13.68 0.99
CA ALA A 11 -12.60 12.61 1.77
C ALA A 11 -12.86 11.35 0.91
N ILE A 12 -13.40 11.50 -0.28
CA ILE A 12 -13.73 10.37 -1.16
C ILE A 12 -12.48 9.83 -1.86
N ARG A 13 -11.70 10.70 -2.53
CA ARG A 13 -10.56 10.29 -3.37
C ARG A 13 -9.36 9.76 -2.58
N HIS A 14 -9.24 10.14 -1.32
CA HIS A 14 -8.10 9.72 -0.52
C HIS A 14 -8.50 8.84 0.66
N PHE A 15 -9.45 9.25 1.49
CA PHE A 15 -9.82 8.46 2.66
C PHE A 15 -10.68 7.26 2.29
N LEU A 16 -11.82 7.45 1.64
CA LEU A 16 -12.71 6.35 1.28
C LEU A 16 -12.02 5.36 0.33
N ASP A 17 -11.31 5.85 -0.69
CA ASP A 17 -10.49 5.01 -1.60
C ASP A 17 -9.51 4.13 -0.80
N SER A 18 -8.78 4.72 0.16
CA SER A 18 -7.85 3.97 1.01
C SER A 18 -8.53 2.88 1.84
N LEU A 19 -9.70 3.19 2.40
CA LEU A 19 -10.45 2.26 3.25
C LEU A 19 -11.02 1.05 2.49
N THR A 20 -11.11 1.11 1.17
CA THR A 20 -11.53 -0.05 0.37
C THR A 20 -10.61 -1.25 0.53
N ALA A 21 -9.34 -1.03 0.87
CA ALA A 21 -8.37 -2.09 1.13
C ALA A 21 -8.59 -2.80 2.48
N ALA A 22 -9.29 -2.17 3.44
CA ALA A 22 -9.43 -2.69 4.80
C ALA A 22 -10.06 -4.10 4.86
N ARG A 23 -11.02 -4.40 3.98
CA ARG A 23 -11.72 -5.70 3.95
C ARG A 23 -10.84 -6.89 3.56
N TYR A 24 -9.66 -6.65 3.01
CA TYR A 24 -8.71 -7.70 2.64
C TYR A 24 -7.66 -7.92 3.73
N ILE A 25 -7.56 -7.03 4.71
CA ILE A 25 -6.63 -7.15 5.83
C ILE A 25 -7.28 -8.01 6.92
N ARG A 26 -7.04 -9.34 6.86
CA ARG A 26 -7.71 -10.34 7.71
C ARG A 26 -6.91 -10.76 8.93
N PHE A 27 -5.73 -10.16 9.13
CA PHE A 27 -4.83 -10.52 10.20
C PHE A 27 -5.03 -9.58 11.40
N GLU A 28 -5.38 -10.12 12.57
CA GLU A 28 -5.26 -9.36 13.82
C GLU A 28 -3.79 -9.00 14.06
N ASN A 29 -3.55 -7.75 14.47
CA ASN A 29 -2.20 -7.22 14.71
C ASN A 29 -1.26 -7.32 13.50
N ALA A 30 -1.80 -7.27 12.26
CA ALA A 30 -1.01 -7.32 11.04
C ALA A 30 0.15 -6.32 11.05
N ARG A 31 1.33 -6.79 10.67
CA ARG A 31 2.48 -5.93 10.37
C ARG A 31 2.33 -5.47 8.92
N MET A 32 2.06 -4.20 8.74
CA MET A 32 1.78 -3.62 7.43
C MET A 32 2.85 -2.62 7.02
N VAL A 33 3.30 -2.68 5.76
CA VAL A 33 4.14 -1.64 5.13
C VAL A 33 3.36 -0.92 4.05
N ASP A 34 3.37 0.41 4.09
CA ASP A 34 2.82 1.28 3.04
C ASP A 34 3.97 1.80 2.17
N ILE A 35 4.09 1.26 0.96
CA ILE A 35 5.20 1.51 0.04
C ILE A 35 4.93 2.77 -0.77
N GLY A 36 5.77 3.80 -0.56
CA GLY A 36 5.59 5.09 -1.20
C GLY A 36 4.37 5.85 -0.68
N THR A 37 4.21 5.85 0.64
CA THR A 37 3.01 6.33 1.35
C THR A 37 2.61 7.79 1.05
N GLY A 38 3.54 8.62 0.62
CA GLY A 38 3.28 10.02 0.27
C GLY A 38 2.80 10.85 1.46
N ALA A 39 1.54 11.26 1.42
CA ALA A 39 0.88 11.98 2.52
C ALA A 39 0.22 11.02 3.55
N GLY A 40 0.60 9.74 3.56
CA GLY A 40 0.07 8.75 4.48
C GLY A 40 -1.07 7.90 3.90
N PHE A 41 -1.22 7.84 2.58
CA PHE A 41 -2.29 7.09 1.93
C PHE A 41 -1.74 5.88 1.15
N PRO A 42 -2.28 4.69 1.38
CA PRO A 42 -3.49 4.36 2.16
C PRO A 42 -3.22 4.07 3.65
N GLY A 43 -1.97 4.04 4.12
CA GLY A 43 -1.58 3.51 5.43
C GLY A 43 -2.26 4.17 6.62
N LEU A 44 -2.28 5.51 6.72
CA LEU A 44 -2.87 6.20 7.87
C LEU A 44 -4.39 5.99 7.99
N PRO A 45 -5.22 6.12 6.93
CA PRO A 45 -6.62 5.77 7.01
C PRO A 45 -6.86 4.32 7.45
N LEU A 46 -6.06 3.38 6.95
CA LEU A 46 -6.14 1.97 7.35
C LEU A 46 -5.78 1.78 8.82
N LYS A 47 -4.74 2.45 9.31
CA LYS A 47 -4.36 2.42 10.75
C LYS A 47 -5.44 2.96 11.65
N ILE A 48 -6.11 4.04 11.24
CA ILE A 48 -7.23 4.64 12.01
C ILE A 48 -8.42 3.68 12.07
N ALA A 49 -8.74 3.04 10.94
CA ALA A 49 -9.87 2.08 10.86
C ALA A 49 -9.55 0.73 11.51
N LEU A 50 -8.28 0.32 11.55
CA LEU A 50 -7.79 -0.93 12.09
C LEU A 50 -6.69 -0.66 13.14
N PRO A 51 -7.06 -0.23 14.35
CA PRO A 51 -6.08 0.27 15.34
C PRO A 51 -5.04 -0.76 15.79
N SER A 52 -5.33 -2.05 15.66
CA SER A 52 -4.42 -3.14 16.07
C SER A 52 -3.22 -3.34 15.14
N ILE A 53 -3.26 -2.88 13.88
CA ILE A 53 -2.15 -3.09 12.94
C ILE A 53 -0.88 -2.35 13.37
N GLN A 54 0.28 -2.94 13.07
CA GLN A 54 1.59 -2.29 13.18
C GLN A 54 1.98 -1.74 11.83
N LEU A 55 2.10 -0.41 11.69
CA LEU A 55 2.25 0.26 10.40
C LEU A 55 3.66 0.85 10.21
N CYS A 56 4.31 0.44 9.12
CA CYS A 56 5.51 1.08 8.58
C CYS A 56 5.13 1.97 7.40
N LEU A 57 5.41 3.26 7.48
CA LEU A 57 5.23 4.23 6.39
C LEU A 57 6.57 4.43 5.68
N LEU A 58 6.73 3.90 4.44
CA LEU A 58 7.95 4.03 3.65
C LEU A 58 7.85 5.23 2.70
N GLU A 59 8.73 6.22 2.89
CA GLU A 59 8.76 7.44 2.09
C GLU A 59 10.21 7.98 1.96
N THR A 60 10.58 8.43 0.77
CA THR A 60 11.92 8.95 0.48
C THR A 60 12.06 10.45 0.77
N ASN A 61 10.98 11.20 0.59
CA ASN A 61 10.98 12.65 0.68
C ASN A 61 10.97 13.13 2.14
N ARG A 62 12.05 13.79 2.57
CA ARG A 62 12.23 14.29 3.94
C ARG A 62 11.08 15.18 4.44
N LYS A 63 10.52 16.05 3.57
CA LYS A 63 9.41 16.94 3.96
C LYS A 63 8.14 16.15 4.24
N LYS A 64 7.85 15.12 3.43
CA LYS A 64 6.71 14.22 3.65
C LYS A 64 6.91 13.37 4.92
N VAL A 65 8.11 12.86 5.15
CA VAL A 65 8.46 12.14 6.39
C VAL A 65 8.22 13.01 7.62
N SER A 66 8.63 14.28 7.60
CA SER A 66 8.38 15.22 8.71
C SER A 66 6.87 15.44 8.92
N PHE A 67 6.10 15.56 7.85
CA PHE A 67 4.64 15.65 7.91
C PHE A 67 4.02 14.37 8.52
N LEU A 68 4.42 13.19 8.08
CA LEU A 68 3.92 11.91 8.60
C LEU A 68 4.17 11.78 10.10
N LYS A 69 5.38 12.10 10.55
CA LYS A 69 5.74 12.11 11.98
C LYS A 69 4.93 13.13 12.78
N HIS A 70 4.59 14.27 12.18
CA HIS A 70 3.72 15.28 12.82
C HIS A 70 2.29 14.75 12.96
N ILE A 71 1.70 14.19 11.90
CA ILE A 71 0.34 13.61 11.92
C ILE A 71 0.26 12.44 12.90
N GLN A 72 1.26 11.54 12.92
CA GLN A 72 1.33 10.43 13.86
C GLN A 72 1.22 10.92 15.31
N ARG A 73 1.98 11.96 15.68
CA ARG A 73 1.92 12.56 17.02
C ARG A 73 0.60 13.26 17.29
N LEU A 74 0.10 14.06 16.33
CA LEU A 74 -1.14 14.81 16.46
C LEU A 74 -2.35 13.90 16.73
N LEU A 75 -2.38 12.74 16.08
CA LEU A 75 -3.46 11.76 16.18
C LEU A 75 -3.19 10.67 17.24
N ASN A 76 -2.08 10.74 17.98
CA ASN A 76 -1.66 9.74 18.97
C ASN A 76 -1.74 8.30 18.42
N LEU A 77 -1.18 8.08 17.22
CA LEU A 77 -1.22 6.76 16.57
C LEU A 77 -0.07 5.87 17.08
N ASP A 78 -0.41 4.93 17.95
CA ASP A 78 0.51 3.91 18.43
C ASP A 78 0.81 2.84 17.35
N GLY A 79 1.99 2.22 17.44
CA GLY A 79 2.39 1.16 16.49
C GLY A 79 2.58 1.66 15.05
N VAL A 80 2.86 2.95 14.87
CA VAL A 80 3.23 3.53 13.57
C VAL A 80 4.67 3.99 13.62
N PHE A 81 5.45 3.65 12.60
CA PHE A 81 6.78 4.23 12.42
C PHE A 81 7.00 4.61 10.94
N THR A 82 7.88 5.58 10.73
CA THR A 82 8.20 6.06 9.39
C THR A 82 9.63 5.71 9.05
N LEU A 83 9.83 4.98 7.95
CA LEU A 83 11.12 4.62 7.39
C LEU A 83 11.43 5.56 6.23
N GLN A 84 12.51 6.36 6.39
CA GLN A 84 12.97 7.28 5.36
C GLN A 84 14.12 6.65 4.59
N ASP A 85 13.81 5.97 3.49
CA ASP A 85 14.82 5.42 2.59
C ASP A 85 14.21 5.14 1.21
N ARG A 86 15.08 4.84 0.25
CA ARG A 86 14.68 4.32 -1.06
C ARG A 86 14.50 2.81 -0.99
N THR A 87 13.50 2.29 -1.69
CA THR A 87 13.24 0.85 -1.75
C THR A 87 14.47 0.05 -2.21
N GLU A 88 15.23 0.60 -3.17
CA GLU A 88 16.44 -0.01 -3.72
C GLU A 88 17.56 -0.20 -2.67
N ASN A 89 17.61 0.67 -1.66
CA ASN A 89 18.57 0.53 -0.55
C ASN A 89 18.08 -0.53 0.44
N ILE A 90 16.80 -0.49 0.77
CA ILE A 90 16.17 -1.38 1.75
C ILE A 90 16.29 -2.84 1.34
N VAL A 91 16.02 -3.15 0.07
CA VAL A 91 16.04 -4.54 -0.44
C VAL A 91 17.45 -5.12 -0.56
N ARG A 92 18.52 -4.31 -0.42
CA ARG A 92 19.90 -4.81 -0.34
C ARG A 92 20.25 -5.43 1.02
N GLY A 93 19.48 -5.07 2.07
CA GLY A 93 19.66 -5.60 3.42
C GLY A 93 18.68 -6.73 3.71
N GLU A 94 18.87 -7.39 4.86
CA GLU A 94 17.99 -8.48 5.32
C GLU A 94 17.01 -8.04 6.43
N GLN A 95 17.18 -6.80 6.94
CA GLN A 95 16.44 -6.30 8.11
C GLN A 95 14.92 -6.38 7.95
N TRP A 96 14.40 -6.10 6.76
CA TRP A 96 12.98 -6.01 6.48
C TRP A 96 12.44 -7.16 5.62
N ARG A 97 13.29 -8.11 5.26
CA ARG A 97 12.92 -9.28 4.46
C ARG A 97 11.92 -10.15 5.24
N GLU A 98 10.79 -10.42 4.60
CA GLU A 98 9.73 -11.27 5.15
C GLU A 98 9.28 -10.85 6.58
N LYS A 99 9.12 -9.56 6.80
CA LYS A 99 8.71 -9.01 8.11
C LYS A 99 7.26 -8.54 8.15
N PHE A 100 6.58 -8.47 7.01
CA PHE A 100 5.24 -7.90 6.91
C PHE A 100 4.23 -8.95 6.45
N ASP A 101 3.04 -8.89 7.04
CA ASP A 101 1.89 -9.72 6.67
C ASP A 101 1.13 -9.09 5.51
N VAL A 102 1.18 -7.73 5.41
CA VAL A 102 0.53 -6.96 4.37
C VAL A 102 1.47 -5.86 3.86
N ALA A 103 1.56 -5.72 2.55
CA ALA A 103 2.14 -4.56 1.89
C ALA A 103 1.03 -3.83 1.13
N VAL A 104 0.91 -2.52 1.33
CA VAL A 104 -0.05 -1.69 0.59
C VAL A 104 0.68 -0.66 -0.24
N SER A 105 0.07 -0.25 -1.37
CA SER A 105 0.58 0.85 -2.17
C SER A 105 -0.56 1.50 -2.95
N ARG A 106 -0.47 2.82 -3.16
CA ARG A 106 -1.44 3.56 -3.96
C ARG A 106 -0.74 4.49 -4.94
N ALA A 107 -0.90 4.21 -6.24
CA ALA A 107 -0.46 5.05 -7.36
C ALA A 107 1.02 5.52 -7.32
N SER A 108 1.88 4.87 -6.53
CA SER A 108 3.29 5.26 -6.39
C SER A 108 4.20 4.55 -7.39
N LEU A 109 3.95 3.28 -7.65
CA LEU A 109 4.74 2.40 -8.53
C LEU A 109 3.81 1.57 -9.42
N LYS A 110 4.33 1.13 -10.56
CA LYS A 110 3.65 0.15 -11.43
C LYS A 110 3.75 -1.26 -10.83
N LEU A 111 2.86 -2.15 -11.24
CA LEU A 111 2.80 -3.51 -10.69
C LEU A 111 4.11 -4.30 -10.88
N PRO A 112 4.80 -4.26 -12.05
CA PRO A 112 6.10 -4.89 -12.22
C PRO A 112 7.19 -4.42 -11.24
N GLU A 113 7.10 -3.15 -10.78
CA GLU A 113 8.03 -2.60 -9.80
C GLU A 113 7.64 -2.96 -8.35
N LEU A 114 6.33 -3.11 -8.09
CA LEU A 114 5.81 -3.48 -6.78
C LEU A 114 6.00 -4.96 -6.43
N MET A 115 5.91 -5.86 -7.42
CA MET A 115 6.00 -7.31 -7.17
C MET A 115 7.33 -7.73 -6.52
N PRO A 116 8.51 -7.29 -6.99
CA PRO A 116 9.79 -7.61 -6.32
C PRO A 116 9.83 -7.07 -4.87
N LEU A 117 9.23 -5.90 -4.62
CA LEU A 117 9.14 -5.33 -3.28
C LEU A 117 8.21 -6.15 -2.39
N GLY A 118 7.05 -6.56 -2.92
CA GLY A 118 6.15 -7.48 -2.23
C GLY A 118 6.83 -8.81 -1.89
N GLN A 119 7.57 -9.39 -2.84
CA GLN A 119 8.33 -10.61 -2.61
C GLN A 119 9.36 -10.45 -1.48
N TYR A 120 10.03 -9.31 -1.42
CA TYR A 120 11.01 -9.02 -0.37
C TYR A 120 10.36 -8.80 1.00
N PHE A 121 9.33 -7.95 1.09
CA PHE A 121 8.76 -7.53 2.36
C PHE A 121 7.84 -8.57 3.01
N LEU A 122 7.08 -9.32 2.19
CA LEU A 122 6.01 -10.18 2.69
C LEU A 122 6.52 -11.53 3.18
N VAL A 123 5.93 -11.97 4.27
CA VAL A 123 6.00 -13.39 4.68
C VAL A 123 5.32 -14.28 3.64
N PRO A 124 5.62 -15.60 3.58
CA PRO A 124 4.82 -16.54 2.79
C PRO A 124 3.34 -16.47 3.18
N GLY A 125 2.43 -16.40 2.22
CA GLY A 125 0.99 -16.17 2.43
C GLY A 125 0.60 -14.71 2.73
N GLY A 126 1.57 -13.79 2.76
CA GLY A 126 1.32 -12.35 2.92
C GLY A 126 0.72 -11.70 1.67
N LEU A 127 0.04 -10.56 1.84
CA LEU A 127 -0.71 -9.89 0.79
C LEU A 127 -0.07 -8.58 0.34
N LEU A 128 0.16 -8.42 -0.95
CA LEU A 128 0.41 -7.12 -1.57
C LEU A 128 -0.91 -6.59 -2.13
N ILE A 129 -1.39 -5.48 -1.59
CA ILE A 129 -2.65 -4.83 -1.98
C ILE A 129 -2.32 -3.48 -2.63
N THR A 130 -2.74 -3.27 -3.87
CA THR A 130 -2.52 -2.00 -4.55
C THR A 130 -3.80 -1.43 -5.14
N LEU A 131 -4.01 -0.11 -4.93
CA LEU A 131 -5.15 0.63 -5.43
C LEU A 131 -4.74 1.36 -6.72
N LYS A 132 -5.45 1.04 -7.80
CA LYS A 132 -5.12 1.48 -9.17
C LYS A 132 -6.28 2.24 -9.83
N GLY A 133 -5.96 2.89 -10.94
CA GLY A 133 -6.96 3.45 -11.86
C GLY A 133 -7.75 2.35 -12.59
N PRO A 134 -8.71 2.74 -13.43
CA PRO A 134 -9.58 1.79 -14.12
C PRO A 134 -8.84 0.89 -15.12
N ASP A 135 -7.82 1.42 -15.79
CA ASP A 135 -7.04 0.67 -16.78
C ASP A 135 -5.71 0.19 -16.17
N VAL A 136 -5.72 -1.04 -15.68
CA VAL A 136 -4.57 -1.71 -15.09
C VAL A 136 -4.11 -2.93 -15.88
N SER A 137 -4.87 -3.33 -16.90
CA SER A 137 -4.59 -4.53 -17.68
C SER A 137 -3.16 -4.57 -18.25
N PRO A 138 -2.60 -3.49 -18.84
CA PRO A 138 -1.22 -3.49 -19.32
C PRO A 138 -0.18 -3.70 -18.22
N GLU A 139 -0.45 -3.20 -16.99
CA GLU A 139 0.45 -3.42 -15.86
C GLU A 139 0.41 -4.88 -15.38
N VAL A 140 -0.77 -5.50 -15.37
CA VAL A 140 -0.95 -6.90 -15.00
C VAL A 140 -0.24 -7.81 -16.03
N GLU A 141 -0.49 -7.59 -17.31
CA GLU A 141 0.18 -8.34 -18.37
C GLU A 141 1.70 -8.25 -18.29
N ALA A 142 2.23 -7.03 -18.13
CA ALA A 142 3.66 -6.79 -17.97
C ALA A 142 4.24 -7.49 -16.72
N ALA A 143 3.50 -7.47 -15.60
CA ALA A 143 3.93 -8.07 -14.35
C ALA A 143 3.98 -9.60 -14.40
N PHE A 144 3.09 -10.23 -15.16
CA PHE A 144 2.97 -11.69 -15.29
C PHE A 144 3.56 -12.28 -16.59
N SER A 145 4.16 -11.46 -17.45
CA SER A 145 4.86 -11.94 -18.65
C SER A 145 6.13 -12.74 -18.38
N GLY A 146 6.70 -12.63 -17.19
CA GLY A 146 7.89 -13.38 -16.77
C GLY A 146 7.58 -14.83 -16.38
N LYS A 147 8.47 -15.78 -16.77
CA LYS A 147 8.28 -17.24 -16.55
C LYS A 147 8.05 -17.69 -15.09
N ASN A 148 8.34 -16.86 -14.10
CA ASN A 148 8.27 -17.22 -12.67
C ASN A 148 7.26 -16.40 -11.85
N SER A 149 6.61 -15.41 -12.45
CA SER A 149 5.76 -14.47 -11.67
C SER A 149 4.51 -15.15 -11.11
N SER A 150 3.91 -16.09 -11.86
CA SER A 150 2.74 -16.87 -11.43
C SER A 150 3.07 -17.90 -10.32
N ASN A 151 4.34 -18.28 -10.17
CA ASN A 151 4.79 -19.19 -9.11
C ASN A 151 5.05 -18.45 -7.79
N ILE A 152 5.17 -17.11 -7.84
CA ILE A 152 5.48 -16.28 -6.65
C ILE A 152 4.22 -15.67 -6.07
N PHE A 153 3.27 -15.27 -6.92
CA PHE A 153 2.04 -14.61 -6.48
C PHE A 153 0.79 -15.19 -7.14
N GLN A 154 -0.25 -15.36 -6.32
CA GLN A 154 -1.61 -15.57 -6.80
C GLN A 154 -2.31 -14.21 -6.94
N LEU A 155 -2.89 -13.94 -8.12
CA LEU A 155 -3.53 -12.69 -8.47
C LEU A 155 -5.04 -12.74 -8.22
N TYR A 156 -5.55 -11.74 -7.51
CA TYR A 156 -6.98 -11.41 -7.42
C TYR A 156 -7.17 -9.95 -7.81
N GLN A 157 -8.27 -9.62 -8.47
CA GLN A 157 -8.61 -8.23 -8.79
C GLN A 157 -10.10 -7.99 -8.64
N GLU A 158 -10.45 -6.77 -8.25
CA GLU A 158 -11.83 -6.36 -8.05
C GLU A 158 -12.05 -4.91 -8.46
N ASP A 159 -13.22 -4.63 -9.04
CA ASP A 159 -13.66 -3.28 -9.37
C ASP A 159 -14.37 -2.65 -8.18
N ILE A 160 -13.94 -1.45 -7.81
CA ILE A 160 -14.51 -0.68 -6.72
C ILE A 160 -15.18 0.56 -7.27
N ASN A 161 -16.48 0.64 -7.08
CA ASN A 161 -17.26 1.82 -7.40
C ASN A 161 -17.30 2.75 -6.19
N LEU A 162 -16.70 3.93 -6.32
CA LEU A 162 -16.74 4.96 -5.30
C LEU A 162 -17.70 6.08 -5.73
N PRO A 163 -18.55 6.59 -4.82
CA PRO A 163 -19.46 7.68 -5.15
C PRO A 163 -18.65 8.89 -5.63
N LEU A 164 -19.19 9.63 -6.60
CA LEU A 164 -18.63 10.89 -7.12
C LEU A 164 -17.25 10.80 -7.79
N LEU A 165 -16.68 9.60 -8.01
CA LEU A 165 -15.34 9.46 -8.59
C LEU A 165 -15.28 9.10 -10.08
N GLY A 166 -16.40 8.94 -10.74
CA GLY A 166 -16.45 8.55 -12.16
C GLY A 166 -16.13 7.06 -12.36
N PRO A 167 -15.18 6.68 -13.24
CA PRO A 167 -14.93 5.28 -13.55
C PRO A 167 -14.47 4.49 -12.31
N PRO A 168 -14.77 3.17 -12.25
CA PRO A 168 -14.41 2.34 -11.12
C PRO A 168 -12.90 2.34 -10.86
N ARG A 169 -12.53 2.20 -9.60
CA ARG A 169 -11.15 1.92 -9.19
C ARG A 169 -10.91 0.42 -9.23
N LYS A 170 -9.65 0.00 -9.40
CA LYS A 170 -9.28 -1.40 -9.29
C LYS A 170 -8.44 -1.63 -8.03
N ILE A 171 -8.80 -2.65 -7.29
CA ILE A 171 -7.95 -3.26 -6.27
C ILE A 171 -7.30 -4.49 -6.86
N ILE A 172 -5.97 -4.54 -6.79
CA ILE A 172 -5.18 -5.71 -7.13
C ILE A 172 -4.61 -6.28 -5.84
N ILE A 173 -4.81 -7.57 -5.65
CA ILE A 173 -4.32 -8.31 -4.49
C ILE A 173 -3.43 -9.43 -5.02
N LEU A 174 -2.20 -9.47 -4.54
CA LEU A 174 -1.23 -10.52 -4.85
C LEU A 174 -0.90 -11.25 -3.55
N GLU A 175 -1.29 -12.52 -3.45
CA GLU A 175 -0.91 -13.38 -2.33
C GLU A 175 0.43 -14.06 -2.65
N LYS A 176 1.43 -13.85 -1.78
CA LYS A 176 2.73 -14.50 -1.91
C LYS A 176 2.60 -16.00 -1.66
N ALA A 177 3.16 -16.82 -2.54
CA ALA A 177 3.18 -18.27 -2.38
C ALA A 177 3.76 -18.68 -1.00
N LYS A 178 3.25 -19.79 -0.47
CA LYS A 178 3.70 -20.39 0.80
C LYS A 178 5.00 -21.14 0.64
#